data_48ef5accb67e62c388e35c74d46c12cf
#
_entry.id   48ef5accb67e62c388e35c74d46c12cf
#
_cell.length_a   1.000
_cell.length_b   1.000
_cell.length_c   1.000
_cell.angle_alpha   90.00
_cell.angle_beta   90.00
_cell.angle_gamma   90.00
#
_symmetry.space_group_name_H-M   'P 1'
#
loop_
_entity.id
_entity.type
_entity.pdbx_description
1 polymer ?
#
loop_
_entity_poly.entity_id
_entity_poly.type
_entity_poly.pdbx_seq_one_letter_code
_entity_poly.pdbx_strand_id
1 'polypeptide(L)'
;MAIRAGAMLATTAAVGFGTKIAATRGIRAIAAGNRATESAYAQAPAAATVSGGDGSAVSFDSLGLQGRRLVLEATDADTIKAVMGEPQRQPPVRVYVGVESAPSVEERVELAITELEKTGGFERSRIVVASPAGTGYVNYIAIEACELFARGDVATVAIQYGSLPSMLSLDKVSEASSLYAALIGRLRSHIDDNDLEISLFAYGESLGALSGQNGILEVSKQGSGPIDGALWVGTPTGSALFEELTHERGVPIFDRPSQLAAYIDEGNTVPDATLLNHDNDPVTKFTLSSFYSMPDWLKASDRGRGVHPAQRWLPGIAFFQGLIDTKNAATVVPGEFGSTGHDYRADLAVFVMIAFGFSDVDDEQLKNTEAQLRTSEVQRSLNIAEGKL
;
A
#
# COMPACT_ATOMS: atom_id res chain seq x y z
N MET A 1 -8.99 -52.03 -23.77
CA MET A 1 -9.12 -50.55 -23.77
C MET A 1 -9.51 -49.99 -22.41
N ALA A 2 -10.44 -50.56 -21.68
CA ALA A 2 -10.91 -50.05 -20.37
C ALA A 2 -9.82 -49.95 -19.28
N ILE A 3 -8.86 -50.87 -19.19
CA ILE A 3 -7.79 -50.86 -18.19
C ILE A 3 -6.80 -49.70 -18.42
N ARG A 4 -6.53 -49.36 -19.69
CA ARG A 4 -5.63 -48.20 -19.99
C ARG A 4 -6.30 -46.85 -19.72
N ALA A 5 -7.60 -46.72 -19.93
CA ALA A 5 -8.38 -45.51 -19.60
C ALA A 5 -8.48 -45.30 -18.08
N GLY A 6 -8.68 -46.37 -17.30
CA GLY A 6 -8.69 -46.34 -15.85
C GLY A 6 -7.34 -45.94 -15.23
N ALA A 7 -6.24 -46.44 -15.76
CA ALA A 7 -4.88 -46.10 -15.33
C ALA A 7 -4.54 -44.63 -15.66
N MET A 8 -4.99 -44.12 -16.81
CA MET A 8 -4.77 -42.72 -17.21
C MET A 8 -5.59 -41.75 -16.35
N LEU A 9 -6.82 -42.08 -16.01
CA LEU A 9 -7.66 -41.30 -15.07
C LEU A 9 -7.10 -41.31 -13.64
N ALA A 10 -6.59 -42.45 -13.18
CA ALA A 10 -5.98 -42.52 -11.85
C ALA A 10 -4.65 -41.77 -11.77
N THR A 11 -3.82 -41.76 -12.81
CA THR A 11 -2.60 -40.95 -12.87
C THR A 11 -2.91 -39.45 -12.96
N THR A 12 -3.89 -39.05 -13.75
CA THR A 12 -4.31 -37.61 -13.82
C THR A 12 -4.90 -37.14 -12.50
N ALA A 13 -5.70 -37.96 -11.83
CA ALA A 13 -6.24 -37.64 -10.50
C ALA A 13 -5.14 -37.58 -9.42
N ALA A 14 -4.16 -38.52 -9.45
CA ALA A 14 -3.04 -38.50 -8.51
C ALA A 14 -2.07 -37.36 -8.74
N VAL A 15 -1.80 -36.98 -9.98
CA VAL A 15 -1.01 -35.77 -10.33
C VAL A 15 -1.77 -34.50 -9.93
N GLY A 16 -3.08 -34.42 -10.22
CA GLY A 16 -3.91 -33.28 -9.81
C GLY A 16 -4.04 -33.14 -8.28
N PHE A 17 -4.10 -34.25 -7.55
CA PHE A 17 -4.13 -34.27 -6.10
C PHE A 17 -2.76 -33.91 -5.49
N GLY A 18 -1.68 -34.43 -6.05
CA GLY A 18 -0.31 -34.10 -5.64
C GLY A 18 0.05 -32.63 -5.88
N THR A 19 -0.35 -32.05 -7.01
CA THR A 19 -0.15 -30.63 -7.31
C THR A 19 -0.98 -29.73 -6.40
N LYS A 20 -2.22 -30.09 -6.06
CA LYS A 20 -3.02 -29.37 -5.06
C LYS A 20 -2.39 -29.39 -3.67
N ILE A 21 -1.89 -30.54 -3.21
CA ILE A 21 -1.22 -30.64 -1.92
C ILE A 21 0.07 -29.82 -1.90
N ALA A 22 0.88 -29.87 -2.95
CA ALA A 22 2.11 -29.10 -3.05
C ALA A 22 1.83 -27.58 -3.08
N ALA A 23 0.83 -27.14 -3.85
CA ALA A 23 0.39 -25.76 -3.90
C ALA A 23 -0.13 -25.29 -2.52
N THR A 24 -0.98 -26.09 -1.86
CA THR A 24 -1.51 -25.75 -0.53
C THR A 24 -0.41 -25.67 0.52
N ARG A 25 0.58 -26.56 0.46
CA ARG A 25 1.76 -26.52 1.37
C ARG A 25 2.63 -25.29 1.09
N GLY A 26 2.86 -24.95 -0.19
CA GLY A 26 3.57 -23.73 -0.57
C GLY A 26 2.88 -22.45 -0.07
N ILE A 27 1.57 -22.34 -0.26
CA ILE A 27 0.77 -21.22 0.24
C ILE A 27 0.83 -21.12 1.78
N ARG A 28 0.71 -22.24 2.48
CA ARG A 28 0.83 -22.26 3.95
C ARG A 28 2.23 -21.88 4.44
N ALA A 29 3.28 -22.29 3.74
CA ALA A 29 4.65 -21.91 4.07
C ALA A 29 4.88 -20.39 3.89
N ILE A 30 4.35 -19.80 2.81
CA ILE A 30 4.40 -18.36 2.57
C ILE A 30 3.62 -17.60 3.67
N ALA A 31 2.40 -18.04 3.97
CA ALA A 31 1.61 -17.44 5.03
C ALA A 31 2.29 -17.56 6.42
N ALA A 32 2.94 -18.67 6.70
CA ALA A 32 3.73 -18.87 7.91
C ALA A 32 4.96 -17.95 7.96
N GLY A 33 5.62 -17.70 6.81
CA GLY A 33 6.71 -16.71 6.72
C GLY A 33 6.26 -15.29 7.08
N ASN A 34 5.06 -14.88 6.64
CA ASN A 34 4.50 -13.56 6.99
C ASN A 34 4.03 -13.46 8.46
N ARG A 35 3.98 -14.57 9.18
CA ARG A 35 3.72 -14.62 10.64
C ARG A 35 5.02 -14.78 11.44
N ALA A 36 6.14 -15.04 10.78
CA ALA A 36 7.43 -15.24 11.44
C ALA A 36 7.87 -13.92 12.09
N THR A 37 8.45 -14.03 13.27
CA THR A 37 9.08 -12.90 13.94
C THR A 37 10.51 -12.78 13.46
N GLU A 38 10.85 -11.67 12.84
CA GLU A 38 12.24 -11.31 12.57
C GLU A 38 12.91 -10.85 13.87
N SER A 39 14.17 -11.21 14.06
CA SER A 39 14.90 -10.87 15.28
C SER A 39 14.99 -9.35 15.51
N ALA A 40 15.10 -8.57 14.44
CA ALA A 40 15.10 -7.12 14.49
C ALA A 40 13.75 -6.53 15.01
N TYR A 41 12.65 -7.21 14.82
CA TYR A 41 11.29 -6.75 15.18
C TYR A 41 10.64 -7.65 16.24
N ALA A 42 11.45 -8.25 17.13
CA ALA A 42 10.97 -9.21 18.12
C ALA A 42 10.47 -8.55 19.41
N GLN A 43 10.90 -7.33 19.71
CA GLN A 43 10.58 -6.65 20.97
C GLN A 43 9.46 -5.63 20.76
N ALA A 44 8.51 -5.60 21.70
CA ALA A 44 7.45 -4.60 21.69
C ALA A 44 8.04 -3.20 21.97
N PRO A 45 7.53 -2.15 21.28
CA PRO A 45 7.94 -0.78 21.52
C PRO A 45 7.44 -0.29 22.90
N ALA A 46 8.21 0.59 23.54
CA ALA A 46 7.75 1.30 24.74
C ALA A 46 6.91 2.55 24.39
N ALA A 47 6.93 2.99 23.12
CA ALA A 47 6.22 4.20 22.70
C ALA A 47 4.70 3.98 22.77
N ALA A 48 4.00 4.86 23.49
CA ALA A 48 2.54 4.81 23.60
C ALA A 48 1.79 5.26 22.35
N THR A 49 2.51 5.82 21.37
CA THR A 49 1.95 6.34 20.10
C THR A 49 1.87 5.31 18.98
N VAL A 50 2.22 4.05 19.26
CA VAL A 50 2.21 2.99 18.25
C VAL A 50 1.54 1.72 18.78
N SER A 51 0.90 0.98 17.89
CA SER A 51 0.25 -0.30 18.26
C SER A 51 1.25 -1.29 18.81
N GLY A 52 0.83 -1.99 19.87
CA GLY A 52 1.67 -2.93 20.61
C GLY A 52 2.63 -2.28 21.59
N GLY A 53 2.61 -0.94 21.72
CA GLY A 53 3.36 -0.18 22.71
C GLY A 53 2.64 -0.05 24.06
N ASP A 54 3.14 0.83 24.94
CA ASP A 54 2.57 1.03 26.26
C ASP A 54 1.13 1.54 26.18
N GLY A 55 0.21 0.85 26.85
CA GLY A 55 -1.21 1.21 26.88
C GLY A 55 -2.01 0.83 25.64
N SER A 56 -1.39 0.24 24.62
CA SER A 56 -2.05 -0.23 23.40
C SER A 56 -3.19 -1.21 23.69
N ALA A 57 -4.28 -1.12 22.91
CA ALA A 57 -5.35 -2.11 22.89
C ALA A 57 -4.99 -3.31 22.01
N VAL A 58 -4.05 -3.16 21.10
CA VAL A 58 -3.58 -4.19 20.19
C VAL A 58 -2.38 -4.92 20.79
N SER A 59 -2.45 -6.25 20.87
CA SER A 59 -1.29 -7.04 21.30
C SER A 59 -0.19 -7.00 20.24
N PHE A 60 1.05 -6.72 20.65
CA PHE A 60 2.20 -6.74 19.74
C PHE A 60 2.37 -8.08 19.02
N ASP A 61 2.04 -9.19 19.69
CA ASP A 61 2.14 -10.53 19.11
C ASP A 61 1.13 -10.78 17.99
N SER A 62 0.02 -10.06 17.96
CA SER A 62 -1.00 -10.18 16.92
C SER A 62 -0.74 -9.37 15.64
N LEU A 63 0.28 -8.49 15.65
CA LEU A 63 0.57 -7.58 14.52
C LEU A 63 1.10 -8.30 13.27
N GLY A 64 1.68 -9.50 13.44
CA GLY A 64 2.38 -10.17 12.34
C GLY A 64 3.63 -9.40 11.87
N LEU A 65 4.30 -9.91 10.84
CA LEU A 65 5.56 -9.35 10.36
C LEU A 65 5.44 -7.89 9.91
N GLN A 66 4.46 -7.60 9.06
CA GLN A 66 4.33 -6.27 8.45
C GLN A 66 3.87 -5.20 9.46
N GLY A 67 3.00 -5.58 10.39
CA GLY A 67 2.58 -4.67 11.45
C GLY A 67 3.72 -4.33 12.39
N ARG A 68 4.51 -5.31 12.83
CA ARG A 68 5.68 -5.08 13.67
C ARG A 68 6.69 -4.15 13.01
N ARG A 69 7.00 -4.37 11.73
CA ARG A 69 7.86 -3.47 10.96
C ARG A 69 7.29 -2.05 10.91
N LEU A 70 6.00 -1.91 10.61
CA LEU A 70 5.37 -0.60 10.50
C LEU A 70 5.45 0.17 11.82
N VAL A 71 5.08 -0.44 12.95
CA VAL A 71 4.99 0.27 14.23
C VAL A 71 6.36 0.59 14.85
N LEU A 72 7.38 -0.24 14.57
CA LEU A 72 8.73 -0.04 15.11
C LEU A 72 9.59 0.95 14.31
N GLU A 73 9.14 1.36 13.14
CA GLU A 73 9.85 2.26 12.23
C GLU A 73 9.26 3.69 12.24
N ALA A 74 8.51 4.08 13.29
CA ALA A 74 7.99 5.43 13.42
C ALA A 74 9.14 6.45 13.53
N THR A 75 9.03 7.57 12.81
CA THR A 75 10.07 8.58 12.73
C THR A 75 10.25 9.29 14.07
N ASP A 76 11.46 9.33 14.58
CA ASP A 76 11.80 9.95 15.85
C ASP A 76 11.96 11.48 15.75
N ALA A 77 11.96 12.15 16.92
CA ALA A 77 12.03 13.59 17.02
C ALA A 77 13.35 14.18 16.50
N ASP A 78 14.45 13.48 16.67
CA ASP A 78 15.78 13.95 16.23
C ASP A 78 15.88 13.90 14.71
N THR A 79 15.37 12.84 14.10
CA THR A 79 15.26 12.69 12.64
C THR A 79 14.38 13.77 12.05
N ILE A 80 13.17 14.01 12.61
CA ILE A 80 12.28 15.09 12.15
C ILE A 80 12.96 16.44 12.22
N LYS A 81 13.61 16.75 13.33
CA LYS A 81 14.34 18.01 13.51
C LYS A 81 15.51 18.15 12.53
N ALA A 82 16.26 17.08 12.31
CA ALA A 82 17.41 17.12 11.41
C ALA A 82 17.00 17.35 9.95
N VAL A 83 15.91 16.73 9.53
CA VAL A 83 15.42 16.78 8.14
C VAL A 83 14.65 18.06 7.87
N MET A 84 13.71 18.43 8.75
CA MET A 84 12.82 19.56 8.55
C MET A 84 13.38 20.89 9.05
N GLY A 85 14.51 20.89 9.80
CA GLY A 85 15.07 22.10 10.40
C GLY A 85 14.26 22.66 11.55
N GLU A 86 13.14 22.03 11.89
CA GLU A 86 12.19 22.44 12.93
C GLU A 86 11.97 21.31 13.93
N PRO A 87 11.66 21.62 15.21
CA PRO A 87 11.35 20.61 16.20
C PRO A 87 10.07 19.86 15.83
N GLN A 88 9.99 18.61 16.25
CA GLN A 88 8.78 17.81 16.17
C GLN A 88 7.60 18.55 16.86
N ARG A 89 6.45 18.59 16.20
CA ARG A 89 5.21 19.19 16.75
C ARG A 89 4.51 18.23 17.70
N GLN A 90 4.36 16.98 17.23
CA GLN A 90 3.76 15.86 17.95
C GLN A 90 4.51 14.57 17.59
N PRO A 91 4.58 13.57 18.46
CA PRO A 91 5.06 12.23 18.04
C PRO A 91 4.11 11.63 17.01
N PRO A 92 4.60 11.06 15.89
CA PRO A 92 3.73 10.42 14.92
C PRO A 92 3.04 9.20 15.55
N VAL A 93 1.82 8.93 15.09
CA VAL A 93 1.04 7.78 15.54
C VAL A 93 0.98 6.73 14.43
N ARG A 94 1.28 5.47 14.77
CA ARG A 94 1.11 4.34 13.86
C ARG A 94 0.22 3.28 14.45
N VAL A 95 -0.99 3.18 13.94
CA VAL A 95 -1.96 2.15 14.29
C VAL A 95 -1.95 1.04 13.24
N TYR A 96 -1.74 -0.18 13.69
CA TYR A 96 -1.84 -1.36 12.85
C TYR A 96 -2.62 -2.46 13.55
N VAL A 97 -3.65 -2.97 12.89
CA VAL A 97 -4.45 -4.10 13.37
C VAL A 97 -4.17 -5.31 12.48
N GLY A 98 -3.55 -6.34 13.04
CA GLY A 98 -3.24 -7.59 12.34
C GLY A 98 -4.49 -8.46 12.11
N VAL A 99 -4.39 -9.42 11.20
CA VAL A 99 -5.46 -10.41 10.97
C VAL A 99 -5.82 -11.18 12.26
N GLU A 100 -4.82 -11.39 13.13
CA GLU A 100 -4.97 -12.15 14.36
C GLU A 100 -5.33 -11.27 15.57
N SER A 101 -5.46 -9.95 15.38
CA SER A 101 -5.77 -9.02 16.48
C SER A 101 -7.23 -9.10 16.94
N ALA A 102 -8.15 -9.47 16.02
CA ALA A 102 -9.55 -9.74 16.34
C ALA A 102 -10.18 -10.68 15.29
N PRO A 103 -11.20 -11.48 15.67
CA PRO A 103 -11.73 -12.56 14.84
C PRO A 103 -12.56 -12.11 13.63
N SER A 104 -13.28 -10.97 13.72
CA SER A 104 -14.11 -10.47 12.63
C SER A 104 -13.59 -9.16 12.04
N VAL A 105 -14.11 -8.78 10.88
CA VAL A 105 -13.82 -7.49 10.22
C VAL A 105 -14.28 -6.34 11.12
N GLU A 106 -15.50 -6.43 11.62
CA GLU A 106 -16.13 -5.43 12.47
C GLU A 106 -15.33 -5.20 13.75
N GLU A 107 -14.91 -6.28 14.42
CA GLU A 107 -14.10 -6.19 15.64
C GLU A 107 -12.72 -5.60 15.36
N ARG A 108 -12.11 -5.88 14.20
CA ARG A 108 -10.84 -5.26 13.81
C ARG A 108 -10.99 -3.76 13.54
N VAL A 109 -12.10 -3.34 12.96
CA VAL A 109 -12.40 -1.91 12.74
C VAL A 109 -12.60 -1.19 14.08
N GLU A 110 -13.43 -1.72 14.98
CA GLU A 110 -13.62 -1.12 16.31
C GLU A 110 -12.33 -1.11 17.14
N LEU A 111 -11.50 -2.15 17.01
CA LEU A 111 -10.19 -2.20 17.64
C LEU A 111 -9.26 -1.09 17.10
N ALA A 112 -9.30 -0.80 15.79
CA ALA A 112 -8.51 0.28 15.19
C ALA A 112 -8.95 1.67 15.71
N ILE A 113 -10.26 1.90 15.89
CA ILE A 113 -10.78 3.14 16.50
C ILE A 113 -10.31 3.27 17.94
N THR A 114 -10.50 2.22 18.74
CA THR A 114 -10.04 2.18 20.14
C THR A 114 -8.53 2.41 20.25
N GLU A 115 -7.78 1.87 19.31
CA GLU A 115 -6.32 2.02 19.27
C GLU A 115 -5.91 3.45 18.92
N LEU A 116 -6.59 4.11 17.95
CA LEU A 116 -6.38 5.51 17.65
C LEU A 116 -6.68 6.41 18.86
N GLU A 117 -7.74 6.13 19.62
CA GLU A 117 -8.04 6.84 20.87
C GLU A 117 -6.89 6.69 21.88
N LYS A 118 -6.42 5.46 22.10
CA LYS A 118 -5.39 5.17 23.10
C LYS A 118 -4.01 5.70 22.73
N THR A 119 -3.67 5.69 21.45
CA THR A 119 -2.37 6.18 20.96
C THR A 119 -2.35 7.69 20.70
N GLY A 120 -3.48 8.38 20.92
CA GLY A 120 -3.63 9.81 20.64
C GLY A 120 -3.75 10.11 19.13
N GLY A 121 -4.19 9.16 18.30
CA GLY A 121 -4.36 9.34 16.87
C GLY A 121 -5.37 10.44 16.52
N PHE A 122 -6.43 10.57 17.30
CA PHE A 122 -7.45 11.63 17.15
C PHE A 122 -7.03 13.00 17.70
N GLU A 123 -5.84 13.11 18.27
CA GLU A 123 -5.22 14.39 18.65
C GLU A 123 -4.30 14.93 17.54
N ARG A 124 -4.19 14.26 16.42
CA ARG A 124 -3.39 14.67 15.26
C ARG A 124 -4.27 15.45 14.28
N SER A 125 -3.67 16.42 13.62
CA SER A 125 -4.38 17.20 12.60
C SER A 125 -4.72 16.41 11.34
N ARG A 126 -4.06 15.27 11.12
CA ARG A 126 -4.22 14.41 9.95
C ARG A 126 -4.27 12.93 10.31
N ILE A 127 -5.17 12.19 9.65
CA ILE A 127 -5.17 10.73 9.67
C ILE A 127 -5.01 10.20 8.25
N VAL A 128 -4.00 9.36 8.02
CA VAL A 128 -3.79 8.63 6.77
C VAL A 128 -4.32 7.21 6.93
N VAL A 129 -5.38 6.88 6.21
CA VAL A 129 -5.93 5.53 6.15
C VAL A 129 -5.19 4.78 5.06
N ALA A 130 -4.28 3.91 5.44
CA ALA A 130 -3.49 3.13 4.51
C ALA A 130 -4.17 1.79 4.21
N SER A 131 -4.45 1.54 2.92
CA SER A 131 -4.92 0.25 2.43
C SER A 131 -3.71 -0.64 2.14
N PRO A 132 -3.45 -1.69 2.94
CA PRO A 132 -2.26 -2.51 2.78
C PRO A 132 -2.35 -3.44 1.57
N ALA A 133 -1.19 -3.89 1.08
CA ALA A 133 -1.10 -4.96 0.09
C ALA A 133 -1.48 -6.34 0.69
N GLY A 134 -1.51 -7.39 -0.13
CA GLY A 134 -1.98 -8.72 0.27
C GLY A 134 -1.31 -9.34 1.50
N THR A 135 -0.04 -9.03 1.74
CA THR A 135 0.70 -9.46 2.94
C THR A 135 0.44 -8.59 4.18
N GLY A 136 -0.28 -7.49 4.04
CA GLY A 136 -0.40 -6.46 5.06
C GLY A 136 0.68 -5.35 4.95
N TYR A 137 1.50 -5.37 3.91
CA TYR A 137 2.53 -4.37 3.68
C TYR A 137 1.94 -3.00 3.36
N VAL A 138 2.43 -1.98 4.05
CA VAL A 138 2.25 -0.56 3.75
C VAL A 138 3.61 0.01 3.39
N ASN A 139 3.70 0.82 2.35
CA ASN A 139 4.99 1.38 1.92
C ASN A 139 5.51 2.39 2.95
N TYR A 140 6.62 2.03 3.59
CA TYR A 140 7.26 2.84 4.65
C TYR A 140 7.68 4.22 4.15
N ILE A 141 8.09 4.32 2.88
CA ILE A 141 8.55 5.58 2.28
C ILE A 141 7.43 6.63 2.28
N ALA A 142 6.21 6.24 1.90
CA ALA A 142 5.07 7.15 1.92
C ALA A 142 4.71 7.60 3.34
N ILE A 143 4.73 6.66 4.30
CA ILE A 143 4.37 6.96 5.69
C ILE A 143 5.43 7.83 6.36
N GLU A 144 6.71 7.50 6.20
CA GLU A 144 7.83 8.30 6.73
C GLU A 144 7.85 9.71 6.13
N ALA A 145 7.58 9.86 4.82
CA ALA A 145 7.41 11.16 4.18
C ALA A 145 6.28 11.98 4.82
N CYS A 146 5.11 11.36 5.08
CA CYS A 146 4.01 12.02 5.81
C CYS A 146 4.44 12.50 7.20
N GLU A 147 5.15 11.66 7.95
CA GLU A 147 5.59 11.98 9.31
C GLU A 147 6.60 13.14 9.33
N LEU A 148 7.53 13.15 8.36
CA LEU A 148 8.48 14.23 8.20
C LEU A 148 7.77 15.54 7.85
N PHE A 149 6.97 15.56 6.79
CA PHE A 149 6.27 16.79 6.35
C PHE A 149 5.28 17.31 7.38
N ALA A 150 4.57 16.44 8.09
CA ALA A 150 3.69 16.82 9.20
C ALA A 150 4.46 17.23 10.47
N ARG A 151 5.76 17.06 10.51
CA ARG A 151 6.60 17.20 11.72
C ARG A 151 6.04 16.36 12.87
N GLY A 152 5.58 15.15 12.53
CA GLY A 152 5.00 14.16 13.42
C GLY A 152 3.51 14.35 13.73
N ASP A 153 2.88 15.47 13.36
CA ASP A 153 1.45 15.73 13.60
C ASP A 153 0.55 14.96 12.58
N VAL A 154 0.69 13.66 12.57
CA VAL A 154 -0.06 12.73 11.72
C VAL A 154 -0.25 11.38 12.40
N ALA A 155 -1.40 10.76 12.19
CA ALA A 155 -1.65 9.37 12.51
C ALA A 155 -1.80 8.55 11.22
N THR A 156 -1.17 7.37 11.17
CA THR A 156 -1.40 6.38 10.12
C THR A 156 -2.15 5.20 10.70
N VAL A 157 -3.21 4.76 10.03
CA VAL A 157 -3.96 3.57 10.42
C VAL A 157 -4.06 2.58 9.27
N ALA A 158 -3.77 1.30 9.56
CA ALA A 158 -3.91 0.21 8.61
C ALA A 158 -4.49 -1.03 9.28
N ILE A 159 -5.36 -1.75 8.58
CA ILE A 159 -5.90 -3.05 9.03
C ILE A 159 -5.53 -4.12 8.02
N GLN A 160 -4.85 -5.15 8.48
CA GLN A 160 -4.48 -6.29 7.65
C GLN A 160 -5.68 -7.18 7.35
N TYR A 161 -5.87 -7.53 6.08
CA TYR A 161 -6.94 -8.43 5.63
C TYR A 161 -6.44 -9.82 5.23
N GLY A 162 -5.14 -10.00 5.00
CA GLY A 162 -4.57 -11.25 4.53
C GLY A 162 -3.10 -11.42 4.91
N SER A 163 -2.55 -12.61 4.64
CA SER A 163 -1.15 -12.95 4.90
C SER A 163 -0.44 -13.50 3.66
N LEU A 164 -1.02 -13.35 2.47
CA LEU A 164 -0.48 -13.86 1.23
C LEU A 164 0.00 -12.72 0.32
N PRO A 165 1.00 -12.95 -0.53
CA PRO A 165 1.41 -12.00 -1.55
C PRO A 165 0.24 -11.56 -2.44
N SER A 166 0.28 -10.36 -2.98
CA SER A 166 -0.81 -9.72 -3.74
C SER A 166 -1.36 -10.62 -4.86
N MET A 167 -0.49 -11.32 -5.61
CA MET A 167 -0.93 -12.24 -6.67
C MET A 167 -1.73 -13.45 -6.18
N LEU A 168 -1.58 -13.82 -4.90
CA LEU A 168 -2.32 -14.92 -4.25
C LEU A 168 -3.49 -14.43 -3.39
N SER A 169 -3.75 -13.12 -3.38
CA SER A 169 -4.78 -12.45 -2.57
C SER A 169 -5.86 -11.79 -3.42
N LEU A 170 -5.91 -12.06 -4.73
CA LEU A 170 -6.90 -11.47 -5.63
C LEU A 170 -8.35 -11.86 -5.26
N ASP A 171 -8.55 -13.05 -4.71
CA ASP A 171 -9.85 -13.52 -4.18
C ASP A 171 -10.27 -12.78 -2.90
N LYS A 172 -9.34 -12.10 -2.23
CA LYS A 172 -9.57 -11.33 -1.00
C LYS A 172 -9.83 -9.84 -1.23
N VAL A 173 -9.77 -9.34 -2.47
CA VAL A 173 -9.95 -7.92 -2.78
C VAL A 173 -11.30 -7.41 -2.28
N SER A 174 -12.40 -8.17 -2.45
CA SER A 174 -13.72 -7.76 -1.97
C SER A 174 -13.76 -7.62 -0.44
N GLU A 175 -13.19 -8.58 0.30
CA GLU A 175 -13.10 -8.52 1.77
C GLU A 175 -12.25 -7.32 2.21
N ALA A 176 -11.11 -7.09 1.54
CA ALA A 176 -10.23 -5.94 1.81
C ALA A 176 -10.95 -4.61 1.54
N SER A 177 -11.72 -4.52 0.45
CA SER A 177 -12.47 -3.31 0.09
C SER A 177 -13.55 -3.00 1.11
N SER A 178 -14.35 -3.99 1.52
CA SER A 178 -15.39 -3.81 2.54
C SER A 178 -14.79 -3.47 3.91
N LEU A 179 -13.65 -4.06 4.28
CA LEU A 179 -12.94 -3.70 5.51
C LEU A 179 -12.46 -2.24 5.47
N TYR A 180 -11.88 -1.82 4.35
CA TYR A 180 -11.41 -0.45 4.17
C TYR A 180 -12.56 0.55 4.17
N ALA A 181 -13.68 0.21 3.52
CA ALA A 181 -14.91 1.01 3.55
C ALA A 181 -15.46 1.17 4.98
N ALA A 182 -15.54 0.07 5.73
CA ALA A 182 -15.99 0.09 7.12
C ALA A 182 -15.09 0.97 8.00
N LEU A 183 -13.75 0.87 7.84
CA LEU A 183 -12.80 1.70 8.57
C LEU A 183 -13.00 3.20 8.28
N ILE A 184 -13.08 3.59 7.00
CA ILE A 184 -13.28 5.00 6.62
C ILE A 184 -14.63 5.50 7.14
N GLY A 185 -15.71 4.75 6.94
CA GLY A 185 -17.03 5.12 7.44
C GLY A 185 -17.03 5.32 8.97
N ARG A 186 -16.38 4.42 9.70
CA ARG A 186 -16.30 4.49 11.16
C ARG A 186 -15.42 5.65 11.65
N LEU A 187 -14.30 5.93 10.96
CA LEU A 187 -13.46 7.11 11.25
C LEU A 187 -14.23 8.40 11.00
N ARG A 188 -14.92 8.52 9.87
CA ARG A 188 -15.70 9.72 9.56
C ARG A 188 -16.79 9.95 10.61
N SER A 189 -17.55 8.91 10.96
CA SER A 189 -18.55 9.02 12.03
C SER A 189 -17.93 9.47 13.34
N HIS A 190 -16.76 8.91 13.73
CA HIS A 190 -16.10 9.30 14.98
C HIS A 190 -15.65 10.77 14.96
N ILE A 191 -15.10 11.23 13.83
CA ILE A 191 -14.67 12.64 13.64
C ILE A 191 -15.88 13.57 13.73
N ASP A 192 -16.95 13.26 13.02
CA ASP A 192 -18.16 14.09 12.95
C ASP A 192 -18.91 14.09 14.30
N ASP A 193 -19.07 12.94 14.96
CA ASP A 193 -19.77 12.79 16.25
C ASP A 193 -19.06 13.53 17.39
N ASN A 194 -17.74 13.73 17.30
CA ASN A 194 -16.93 14.42 18.31
C ASN A 194 -16.48 15.83 17.86
N ASP A 195 -16.98 16.33 16.74
CA ASP A 195 -16.67 17.67 16.19
C ASP A 195 -15.15 17.93 16.09
N LEU A 196 -14.38 16.92 15.58
CA LEU A 196 -12.94 16.99 15.49
C LEU A 196 -12.48 17.64 14.17
N GLU A 197 -11.51 18.56 14.26
CA GLU A 197 -10.88 19.20 13.11
C GLU A 197 -9.72 18.34 12.57
N ILE A 198 -10.03 17.21 11.95
CA ILE A 198 -9.06 16.26 11.43
C ILE A 198 -9.26 16.06 9.94
N SER A 199 -8.20 16.24 9.15
CA SER A 199 -8.22 15.89 7.73
C SER A 199 -7.95 14.40 7.55
N LEU A 200 -8.79 13.74 6.74
CA LEU A 200 -8.76 12.30 6.48
C LEU A 200 -8.23 12.01 5.08
N PHE A 201 -7.07 11.38 4.98
CA PHE A 201 -6.42 11.03 3.71
C PHE A 201 -6.43 9.53 3.47
N ALA A 202 -6.53 9.13 2.21
CA ALA A 202 -6.44 7.74 1.76
C ALA A 202 -5.13 7.47 1.04
N TYR A 203 -4.50 6.33 1.34
CA TYR A 203 -3.30 5.86 0.67
C TYR A 203 -3.41 4.38 0.31
N GLY A 204 -2.92 4.02 -0.86
CA GLY A 204 -2.76 2.62 -1.25
C GLY A 204 -1.81 2.45 -2.41
N GLU A 205 -1.09 1.31 -2.39
CA GLU A 205 -0.16 0.92 -3.45
C GLU A 205 -0.47 -0.49 -3.93
N SER A 206 -0.38 -0.71 -5.25
CA SER A 206 -0.60 -2.02 -5.87
C SER A 206 -2.00 -2.58 -5.52
N LEU A 207 -2.08 -3.79 -4.97
CA LEU A 207 -3.35 -4.37 -4.53
C LEU A 207 -4.05 -3.54 -3.44
N GLY A 208 -3.28 -2.80 -2.63
CA GLY A 208 -3.81 -1.83 -1.67
C GLY A 208 -4.50 -0.65 -2.38
N ALA A 209 -3.97 -0.16 -3.49
CA ALA A 209 -4.66 0.85 -4.29
C ALA A 209 -5.98 0.33 -4.85
N LEU A 210 -6.00 -0.89 -5.40
CA LEU A 210 -7.23 -1.51 -5.91
C LEU A 210 -8.29 -1.69 -4.82
N SER A 211 -7.93 -2.26 -3.67
CA SER A 211 -8.87 -2.49 -2.57
C SER A 211 -9.32 -1.19 -1.91
N GLY A 212 -8.42 -0.23 -1.73
CA GLY A 212 -8.73 1.08 -1.18
C GLY A 212 -9.68 1.88 -2.06
N GLN A 213 -9.43 1.94 -3.36
CA GLN A 213 -10.32 2.60 -4.33
C GLN A 213 -11.72 1.99 -4.36
N ASN A 214 -11.81 0.66 -4.37
CA ASN A 214 -13.12 -0.01 -4.30
C ASN A 214 -13.84 0.28 -2.97
N GLY A 215 -13.11 0.36 -1.85
CA GLY A 215 -13.67 0.74 -0.56
C GLY A 215 -14.17 2.18 -0.53
N ILE A 216 -13.44 3.14 -1.11
CA ILE A 216 -13.90 4.53 -1.25
C ILE A 216 -15.20 4.59 -2.07
N LEU A 217 -15.27 3.85 -3.16
CA LEU A 217 -16.49 3.80 -3.98
C LEU A 217 -17.69 3.21 -3.20
N GLU A 218 -17.45 2.23 -2.33
CA GLU A 218 -18.48 1.66 -1.45
C GLU A 218 -18.97 2.69 -0.42
N VAL A 219 -18.08 3.40 0.25
CA VAL A 219 -18.40 4.47 1.22
C VAL A 219 -19.20 5.60 0.55
N SER A 220 -18.78 6.03 -0.63
CA SER A 220 -19.46 7.11 -1.38
C SER A 220 -20.92 6.74 -1.70
N LYS A 221 -21.21 5.49 -1.96
CA LYS A 221 -22.58 4.99 -2.18
C LYS A 221 -23.43 4.98 -0.90
N GLN A 222 -22.81 4.89 0.26
CA GLN A 222 -23.46 4.91 1.57
C GLN A 222 -23.70 6.33 2.10
N GLY A 223 -23.22 7.37 1.37
CA GLY A 223 -23.42 8.78 1.73
C GLY A 223 -22.49 9.30 2.83
N SER A 224 -21.44 8.57 3.15
CA SER A 224 -20.40 9.07 4.07
C SER A 224 -19.66 10.26 3.45
N GLY A 225 -19.25 11.22 4.28
CA GLY A 225 -18.55 12.42 3.85
C GLY A 225 -17.25 12.11 3.08
N PRO A 226 -16.79 13.01 2.20
CA PRO A 226 -15.58 12.82 1.44
C PRO A 226 -14.35 12.69 2.34
N ILE A 227 -13.33 12.03 1.81
CA ILE A 227 -11.96 12.16 2.29
C ILE A 227 -11.37 13.45 1.74
N ASP A 228 -10.40 14.04 2.44
CA ASP A 228 -9.80 15.32 2.06
C ASP A 228 -8.77 15.17 0.93
N GLY A 229 -8.26 13.97 0.69
CA GLY A 229 -7.40 13.64 -0.42
C GLY A 229 -7.01 12.17 -0.46
N ALA A 230 -6.57 11.71 -1.62
CA ALA A 230 -6.08 10.35 -1.81
C ALA A 230 -4.85 10.29 -2.70
N LEU A 231 -3.94 9.36 -2.39
CA LEU A 231 -2.82 8.98 -3.24
C LEU A 231 -2.89 7.49 -3.57
N TRP A 232 -3.13 7.19 -4.84
CA TRP A 232 -3.20 5.83 -5.36
C TRP A 232 -2.00 5.54 -6.26
N VAL A 233 -1.23 4.52 -5.92
CA VAL A 233 0.07 4.23 -6.54
C VAL A 233 0.05 2.85 -7.18
N GLY A 234 0.46 2.76 -8.44
CA GLY A 234 0.60 1.50 -9.15
C GLY A 234 -0.68 0.68 -9.18
N THR A 235 -1.83 1.31 -9.41
CA THR A 235 -3.14 0.65 -9.39
C THR A 235 -3.24 -0.43 -10.47
N PRO A 236 -3.46 -1.71 -10.12
CA PRO A 236 -3.70 -2.77 -11.09
C PRO A 236 -5.00 -2.55 -11.88
N THR A 237 -5.12 -3.20 -13.02
CA THR A 237 -6.37 -3.20 -13.80
C THR A 237 -7.55 -3.79 -13.00
N GLY A 238 -8.76 -3.26 -13.24
CA GLY A 238 -10.00 -3.78 -12.64
C GLY A 238 -10.52 -2.98 -11.44
N SER A 239 -9.95 -1.80 -11.15
CA SER A 239 -10.54 -0.86 -10.19
C SER A 239 -11.66 -0.06 -10.85
N ALA A 240 -12.90 -0.20 -10.35
CA ALA A 240 -14.03 0.57 -10.85
C ALA A 240 -13.90 2.07 -10.59
N LEU A 241 -13.34 2.46 -9.42
CA LEU A 241 -13.09 3.88 -9.13
C LEU A 241 -11.99 4.46 -10.03
N PHE A 242 -10.94 3.69 -10.35
CA PHE A 242 -9.90 4.14 -11.26
C PHE A 242 -10.46 4.44 -12.67
N GLU A 243 -11.31 3.55 -13.17
CA GLU A 243 -11.99 3.75 -14.45
C GLU A 243 -12.93 4.97 -14.42
N GLU A 244 -13.71 5.14 -13.35
CA GLU A 244 -14.56 6.32 -13.15
C GLU A 244 -13.74 7.61 -13.12
N LEU A 245 -12.68 7.65 -12.29
CA LEU A 245 -11.81 8.83 -12.17
C LEU A 245 -11.17 9.22 -13.50
N THR A 246 -10.63 8.26 -14.23
CA THR A 246 -9.88 8.53 -15.47
C THR A 246 -10.78 8.78 -16.68
N HIS A 247 -11.79 7.95 -16.88
CA HIS A 247 -12.63 8.00 -18.10
C HIS A 247 -13.86 8.90 -17.96
N GLU A 248 -14.50 8.97 -16.79
CA GLU A 248 -15.71 9.77 -16.60
C GLU A 248 -15.40 11.17 -16.04
N ARG A 249 -14.46 11.25 -15.08
CA ARG A 249 -14.11 12.50 -14.40
C ARG A 249 -12.88 13.19 -14.99
N GLY A 250 -12.13 12.54 -15.88
CA GLY A 250 -10.96 13.12 -16.55
C GLY A 250 -9.76 13.38 -15.62
N VAL A 251 -9.67 12.67 -14.50
CA VAL A 251 -8.53 12.79 -13.58
C VAL A 251 -7.26 12.28 -14.29
N PRO A 252 -6.18 13.07 -14.36
CA PRO A 252 -4.97 12.66 -15.02
C PRO A 252 -4.23 11.57 -14.25
N ILE A 253 -3.58 10.66 -14.98
CA ILE A 253 -2.62 9.71 -14.45
C ILE A 253 -1.24 10.32 -14.60
N PHE A 254 -0.51 10.45 -13.49
CA PHE A 254 0.85 10.94 -13.49
C PHE A 254 1.84 9.77 -13.49
N ASP A 255 2.86 9.89 -14.31
CA ASP A 255 3.93 8.91 -14.44
C ASP A 255 5.17 9.29 -13.62
N ARG A 256 5.30 10.57 -13.27
CA ARG A 256 6.46 11.14 -12.56
C ARG A 256 6.15 12.52 -11.95
N PRO A 257 6.96 12.98 -10.97
CA PRO A 257 6.77 14.28 -10.32
C PRO A 257 6.72 15.47 -11.29
N SER A 258 7.53 15.46 -12.34
CA SER A 258 7.55 16.57 -13.32
C SER A 258 6.24 16.74 -14.09
N GLN A 259 5.46 15.69 -14.30
CA GLN A 259 4.14 15.80 -14.91
C GLN A 259 3.13 16.42 -13.96
N LEU A 260 3.17 16.06 -12.68
CA LEU A 260 2.32 16.66 -11.66
C LEU A 260 2.65 18.14 -11.46
N ALA A 261 3.95 18.49 -11.43
CA ALA A 261 4.40 19.88 -11.36
C ALA A 261 3.91 20.69 -12.57
N ALA A 262 4.12 20.18 -13.80
CA ALA A 262 3.63 20.84 -15.00
C ALA A 262 2.11 21.05 -14.99
N TYR A 263 1.34 20.07 -14.54
CA TYR A 263 -0.11 20.16 -14.41
C TYR A 263 -0.54 21.30 -13.46
N ILE A 264 0.17 21.47 -12.34
CA ILE A 264 -0.08 22.55 -11.38
C ILE A 264 0.36 23.90 -11.96
N ASP A 265 1.51 23.97 -12.64
CA ASP A 265 2.03 25.21 -13.27
C ASP A 265 1.11 25.71 -14.38
N GLU A 266 0.34 24.84 -15.03
CA GLU A 266 -0.73 25.20 -15.97
C GLU A 266 -1.97 25.81 -15.29
N GLY A 267 -1.99 25.93 -13.97
CA GLY A 267 -3.07 26.52 -13.19
C GLY A 267 -4.18 25.54 -12.79
N ASN A 268 -3.95 24.22 -12.95
CA ASN A 268 -4.90 23.22 -12.52
C ASN A 268 -4.81 22.98 -11.00
N THR A 269 -5.94 22.64 -10.38
CA THR A 269 -5.98 22.22 -8.98
C THR A 269 -5.56 20.76 -8.85
N VAL A 270 -4.85 20.43 -7.76
CA VAL A 270 -4.51 19.05 -7.44
C VAL A 270 -5.81 18.23 -7.30
N PRO A 271 -5.95 17.10 -7.99
CA PRO A 271 -7.12 16.26 -7.86
C PRO A 271 -7.27 15.70 -6.44
N ASP A 272 -8.50 15.61 -5.92
CA ASP A 272 -8.80 14.96 -4.62
C ASP A 272 -8.33 13.51 -4.58
N ALA A 273 -8.23 12.87 -5.74
CA ALA A 273 -7.60 11.56 -5.92
C ALA A 273 -6.43 11.69 -6.91
N THR A 274 -5.21 11.72 -6.39
CA THR A 274 -3.99 11.75 -7.20
C THR A 274 -3.60 10.34 -7.60
N LEU A 275 -3.39 10.12 -8.91
CA LEU A 275 -3.07 8.81 -9.49
C LEU A 275 -1.62 8.78 -9.98
N LEU A 276 -0.78 7.97 -9.34
CA LEU A 276 0.61 7.74 -9.75
C LEU A 276 0.77 6.33 -10.32
N ASN A 277 0.90 6.22 -11.64
CA ASN A 277 1.14 4.96 -12.32
C ASN A 277 2.25 5.13 -13.36
N HIS A 278 3.38 4.45 -13.18
CA HIS A 278 4.44 4.47 -14.19
C HIS A 278 3.98 3.88 -15.51
N ASP A 279 4.36 4.52 -16.59
CA ASP A 279 4.03 4.12 -17.97
C ASP A 279 4.59 2.75 -18.38
N ASN A 280 5.57 2.24 -17.64
CA ASN A 280 6.23 0.95 -17.86
C ASN A 280 6.04 -0.04 -16.70
N ASP A 281 5.10 0.22 -15.78
CA ASP A 281 4.81 -0.70 -14.68
C ASP A 281 4.05 -1.93 -15.19
N PRO A 282 4.63 -3.15 -15.11
CA PRO A 282 3.96 -4.35 -15.55
C PRO A 282 2.73 -4.73 -14.70
N VAL A 283 2.65 -4.28 -13.45
CA VAL A 283 1.51 -4.54 -12.55
C VAL A 283 0.27 -3.82 -13.07
N THR A 284 0.40 -2.56 -13.47
CA THR A 284 -0.71 -1.76 -14.01
C THR A 284 -1.12 -2.16 -15.43
N LYS A 285 -0.24 -2.85 -16.16
CA LYS A 285 -0.45 -3.30 -17.55
C LYS A 285 -0.88 -4.75 -17.69
N PHE A 286 -0.75 -5.56 -16.62
CA PHE A 286 -1.11 -6.96 -16.65
C PHE A 286 -2.63 -7.16 -16.63
N THR A 287 -3.14 -7.94 -17.57
CA THR A 287 -4.55 -8.34 -17.62
C THR A 287 -4.66 -9.84 -17.88
N LEU A 288 -5.65 -10.49 -17.27
CA LEU A 288 -5.93 -11.92 -17.54
C LEU A 288 -6.33 -12.14 -19.00
N SER A 289 -6.98 -11.16 -19.64
CA SER A 289 -7.37 -11.21 -21.04
C SER A 289 -6.19 -11.24 -22.00
N SER A 290 -4.97 -10.82 -21.56
CA SER A 290 -3.76 -10.87 -22.38
C SER A 290 -3.39 -12.30 -22.86
N PHE A 291 -3.99 -13.34 -22.24
CA PHE A 291 -3.84 -14.73 -22.69
C PHE A 291 -4.45 -14.97 -24.09
N TYR A 292 -5.59 -14.32 -24.40
CA TYR A 292 -6.35 -14.53 -25.63
C TYR A 292 -6.63 -13.24 -26.42
N SER A 293 -6.40 -12.07 -25.85
CA SER A 293 -6.65 -10.75 -26.47
C SER A 293 -5.44 -9.83 -26.30
N MET A 294 -5.12 -9.06 -27.34
CA MET A 294 -4.05 -8.06 -27.28
C MET A 294 -4.48 -6.90 -26.37
N PRO A 295 -3.72 -6.58 -25.30
CA PRO A 295 -4.00 -5.44 -24.43
C PRO A 295 -3.96 -4.10 -25.18
N ASP A 296 -4.76 -3.13 -24.73
CA ASP A 296 -4.88 -1.84 -25.40
C ASP A 296 -3.58 -1.03 -25.37
N TRP A 297 -2.82 -1.09 -24.27
CA TRP A 297 -1.51 -0.42 -24.19
C TRP A 297 -0.51 -0.93 -25.26
N LEU A 298 -0.64 -2.18 -25.71
CA LEU A 298 0.22 -2.74 -26.76
C LEU A 298 -0.23 -2.31 -28.17
N LYS A 299 -1.49 -1.87 -28.32
CA LYS A 299 -2.03 -1.30 -29.56
C LYS A 299 -1.62 0.16 -29.71
N ALA A 300 -1.35 0.87 -28.61
CA ALA A 300 -0.97 2.27 -28.61
C ALA A 300 0.37 2.52 -29.32
N SER A 301 0.51 3.70 -29.92
CA SER A 301 1.78 4.15 -30.54
C SER A 301 2.84 4.46 -29.48
N ASP A 302 2.44 5.01 -28.35
CA ASP A 302 3.24 5.19 -27.14
C ASP A 302 2.92 4.08 -26.16
N ARG A 303 3.90 3.22 -25.90
CA ARG A 303 3.73 2.01 -25.08
C ARG A 303 4.36 2.12 -23.71
N GLY A 304 5.00 3.26 -23.42
CA GLY A 304 5.73 3.52 -22.19
C GLY A 304 7.22 3.21 -22.26
N ARG A 305 7.95 3.71 -21.26
CA ARG A 305 9.41 3.60 -21.15
C ARG A 305 9.84 2.13 -21.08
N GLY A 306 10.92 1.80 -21.79
CA GLY A 306 11.50 0.46 -21.74
C GLY A 306 10.71 -0.63 -22.48
N VAL A 307 9.52 -0.33 -23.01
CA VAL A 307 8.78 -1.28 -23.84
C VAL A 307 9.35 -1.27 -25.24
N HIS A 308 9.94 -2.41 -25.67
CA HIS A 308 10.59 -2.49 -26.96
C HIS A 308 9.59 -2.28 -28.11
N PRO A 309 9.86 -1.39 -29.10
CA PRO A 309 8.92 -1.09 -30.21
C PRO A 309 8.53 -2.34 -31.04
N ALA A 310 9.43 -3.33 -31.13
CA ALA A 310 9.18 -4.58 -31.84
C ALA A 310 8.41 -5.62 -31.02
N GLN A 311 8.06 -5.32 -29.75
CA GLN A 311 7.27 -6.24 -28.94
C GLN A 311 5.92 -6.52 -29.60
N ARG A 312 5.58 -7.79 -29.72
CA ARG A 312 4.35 -8.23 -30.35
C ARG A 312 3.55 -9.08 -29.37
N TRP A 313 2.24 -8.95 -29.43
CA TRP A 313 1.38 -9.86 -28.71
C TRP A 313 1.35 -11.22 -29.42
N LEU A 314 1.57 -12.26 -28.64
CA LEU A 314 1.40 -13.66 -29.04
C LEU A 314 0.51 -14.32 -28.01
N PRO A 315 -0.59 -15.00 -28.43
CA PRO A 315 -1.51 -15.68 -27.53
C PRO A 315 -0.79 -16.59 -26.53
N GLY A 316 -1.13 -16.52 -25.26
CA GLY A 316 -0.49 -17.26 -24.18
C GLY A 316 0.91 -16.76 -23.81
N ILE A 317 1.80 -16.51 -24.76
CA ILE A 317 3.19 -16.08 -24.48
C ILE A 317 3.19 -14.69 -23.79
N ALA A 318 2.44 -13.74 -24.33
CA ALA A 318 2.34 -12.41 -23.75
C ALA A 318 1.79 -12.41 -22.31
N PHE A 319 0.87 -13.32 -22.00
CA PHE A 319 0.36 -13.54 -20.65
C PHE A 319 1.46 -14.02 -19.69
N PHE A 320 2.19 -15.08 -20.05
CA PHE A 320 3.25 -15.62 -19.20
C PHE A 320 4.41 -14.63 -19.03
N GLN A 321 4.75 -13.88 -20.07
CA GLN A 321 5.73 -12.81 -19.98
C GLN A 321 5.27 -11.73 -19.01
N GLY A 322 4.04 -11.20 -19.14
CA GLY A 322 3.48 -10.23 -18.22
C GLY A 322 3.43 -10.73 -16.77
N LEU A 323 3.14 -12.00 -16.55
CA LEU A 323 3.17 -12.62 -15.23
C LEU A 323 4.58 -12.63 -14.61
N ILE A 324 5.60 -12.96 -15.41
CA ILE A 324 7.00 -12.96 -14.97
C ILE A 324 7.45 -11.52 -14.69
N ASP A 325 7.12 -10.57 -15.56
CA ASP A 325 7.47 -9.17 -15.40
C ASP A 325 6.83 -8.59 -14.13
N THR A 326 5.54 -8.88 -13.88
CA THR A 326 4.83 -8.49 -12.64
C THR A 326 5.49 -9.10 -11.38
N LYS A 327 5.90 -10.38 -11.44
CA LYS A 327 6.61 -11.01 -10.33
C LYS A 327 7.95 -10.34 -10.03
N ASN A 328 8.68 -9.95 -11.08
CA ASN A 328 10.02 -9.36 -10.95
C ASN A 328 9.94 -7.86 -10.61
N ALA A 329 8.80 -7.20 -10.85
CA ALA A 329 8.60 -5.77 -10.65
C ALA A 329 8.79 -5.32 -9.19
N ALA A 330 8.55 -6.22 -8.22
CA ALA A 330 8.74 -5.95 -6.79
C ALA A 330 10.19 -6.16 -6.29
N THR A 331 11.14 -6.48 -7.19
CA THR A 331 12.54 -6.67 -6.81
C THR A 331 13.24 -5.32 -6.79
N VAL A 332 13.53 -4.82 -5.59
CA VAL A 332 14.15 -3.51 -5.36
C VAL A 332 15.46 -3.66 -4.57
N VAL A 333 16.37 -2.71 -4.77
CA VAL A 333 17.64 -2.62 -4.02
C VAL A 333 17.48 -1.54 -2.95
N PRO A 334 17.75 -1.84 -1.66
CA PRO A 334 17.65 -0.87 -0.59
C PRO A 334 18.51 0.39 -0.85
N GLY A 335 17.91 1.57 -0.71
CA GLY A 335 18.57 2.85 -0.92
C GLY A 335 18.74 3.28 -2.40
N GLU A 336 18.56 2.36 -3.35
CA GLU A 336 18.55 2.66 -4.79
C GLU A 336 17.12 2.84 -5.26
N PHE A 337 16.62 4.08 -5.21
CA PHE A 337 15.25 4.38 -5.62
C PHE A 337 15.18 4.59 -7.13
N GLY A 338 14.39 3.75 -7.79
CA GLY A 338 14.07 3.90 -9.20
C GLY A 338 12.73 4.60 -9.40
N SER A 339 12.63 5.45 -10.44
CA SER A 339 11.35 5.99 -10.92
C SER A 339 10.96 5.21 -12.18
N THR A 340 10.76 3.89 -12.05
CA THR A 340 10.53 3.00 -13.20
C THR A 340 9.92 1.66 -12.77
N GLY A 341 9.09 1.09 -13.62
CA GLY A 341 8.40 -0.15 -13.34
C GLY A 341 7.48 -0.01 -12.12
N HIS A 342 7.51 -0.97 -11.21
CA HIS A 342 6.72 -0.95 -9.97
C HIS A 342 7.52 -0.40 -8.77
N ASP A 343 8.62 0.30 -9.01
CA ASP A 343 9.37 1.01 -7.98
C ASP A 343 9.01 2.50 -8.00
N TYR A 344 8.18 2.90 -7.06
CA TYR A 344 7.67 4.26 -6.90
C TYR A 344 8.41 5.07 -5.84
N ARG A 345 9.39 4.47 -5.15
CA ARG A 345 10.05 5.07 -3.98
C ARG A 345 10.71 6.42 -4.25
N ALA A 346 11.21 6.64 -5.49
CA ALA A 346 11.81 7.90 -5.87
C ALA A 346 10.80 9.06 -5.98
N ASP A 347 9.54 8.75 -6.24
CA ASP A 347 8.51 9.72 -6.57
C ASP A 347 7.58 10.02 -5.37
N LEU A 348 7.52 9.07 -4.40
CA LEU A 348 6.54 9.12 -3.31
C LEU A 348 6.62 10.39 -2.45
N ALA A 349 7.80 10.92 -2.16
CA ALA A 349 7.93 12.13 -1.33
C ALA A 349 7.18 13.31 -1.95
N VAL A 350 7.41 13.57 -3.24
CA VAL A 350 6.74 14.67 -3.97
C VAL A 350 5.23 14.44 -4.04
N PHE A 351 4.80 13.22 -4.37
CA PHE A 351 3.37 12.91 -4.47
C PHE A 351 2.65 12.99 -3.13
N VAL A 352 3.26 12.52 -2.05
CA VAL A 352 2.73 12.65 -0.68
C VAL A 352 2.62 14.12 -0.29
N MET A 353 3.66 14.92 -0.54
CA MET A 353 3.67 16.35 -0.24
C MET A 353 2.50 17.06 -0.90
N ILE A 354 2.29 16.81 -2.18
CA ILE A 354 1.27 17.50 -2.99
C ILE A 354 -0.13 16.94 -2.69
N ALA A 355 -0.33 15.62 -2.76
CA ALA A 355 -1.64 15.00 -2.61
C ALA A 355 -2.25 15.17 -1.20
N PHE A 356 -1.40 15.34 -0.18
CA PHE A 356 -1.86 15.53 1.20
C PHE A 356 -1.72 16.98 1.69
N GLY A 357 -1.44 17.90 0.76
CA GLY A 357 -1.52 19.34 1.02
C GLY A 357 -0.47 19.90 1.98
N PHE A 358 0.77 19.39 1.94
CA PHE A 358 1.88 19.93 2.73
C PHE A 358 2.50 21.15 2.03
N SER A 359 1.77 22.26 2.02
CA SER A 359 2.16 23.49 1.32
C SER A 359 3.23 24.32 2.04
N ASP A 360 3.56 23.97 3.28
CA ASP A 360 4.58 24.63 4.12
C ASP A 360 5.96 23.94 4.03
N VAL A 361 6.12 22.98 3.14
CA VAL A 361 7.39 22.27 2.87
C VAL A 361 8.11 23.00 1.72
N ASP A 362 9.34 23.43 1.97
CA ASP A 362 10.19 24.04 0.95
C ASP A 362 11.07 23.02 0.19
N ASP A 363 11.76 23.48 -0.86
CA ASP A 363 12.59 22.62 -1.72
C ASP A 363 13.76 21.98 -0.97
N GLU A 364 14.32 22.65 0.05
CA GLU A 364 15.40 22.12 0.88
C GLU A 364 14.89 21.01 1.79
N GLN A 365 13.77 21.22 2.42
CA GLN A 365 13.09 20.21 3.26
C GLN A 365 12.67 18.99 2.44
N LEU A 366 12.13 19.19 1.24
CA LEU A 366 11.81 18.09 0.33
C LEU A 366 13.06 17.28 -0.03
N LYS A 367 14.14 17.94 -0.43
CA LYS A 367 15.40 17.29 -0.78
C LYS A 367 16.01 16.54 0.41
N ASN A 368 15.98 17.13 1.61
CA ASN A 368 16.44 16.47 2.82
C ASN A 368 15.58 15.24 3.15
N THR A 369 14.26 15.34 2.96
CA THR A 369 13.34 14.21 3.12
C THR A 369 13.69 13.08 2.16
N GLU A 370 13.87 13.34 0.86
CA GLU A 370 14.25 12.31 -0.11
C GLU A 370 15.59 11.63 0.24
N ALA A 371 16.55 12.37 0.75
CA ALA A 371 17.84 11.84 1.22
C ALA A 371 17.66 10.96 2.46
N GLN A 372 16.83 11.40 3.42
CA GLN A 372 16.53 10.64 4.64
C GLN A 372 15.81 9.34 4.33
N LEU A 373 14.79 9.34 3.47
CA LEU A 373 14.05 8.14 3.09
C LEU A 373 14.98 7.04 2.53
N ARG A 374 15.97 7.41 1.72
CA ARG A 374 17.00 6.48 1.22
C ARG A 374 17.87 5.93 2.36
N THR A 375 18.27 6.81 3.27
CA THR A 375 19.10 6.45 4.44
C THR A 375 18.33 5.50 5.36
N SER A 376 17.08 5.80 5.67
CA SER A 376 16.20 4.96 6.51
C SER A 376 16.02 3.57 5.91
N GLU A 377 15.84 3.47 4.59
CA GLU A 377 15.66 2.17 3.93
C GLU A 377 16.94 1.31 4.00
N VAL A 378 18.11 1.91 3.77
CA VAL A 378 19.39 1.21 3.91
C VAL A 378 19.58 0.74 5.35
N GLN A 379 19.32 1.61 6.33
CA GLN A 379 19.47 1.27 7.75
C GLN A 379 18.52 0.14 8.15
N ARG A 380 17.25 0.20 7.71
CA ARG A 380 16.24 -0.85 7.91
C ARG A 380 16.73 -2.20 7.35
N SER A 381 17.29 -2.19 6.15
CA SER A 381 17.83 -3.40 5.52
C SER A 381 19.01 -3.98 6.30
N LEU A 382 19.89 -3.13 6.81
CA LEU A 382 21.02 -3.56 7.64
C LEU A 382 20.55 -4.12 8.99
N ASN A 383 19.60 -3.45 9.64
CA ASN A 383 19.01 -3.90 10.90
C ASN A 383 18.39 -5.29 10.76
N ILE A 384 17.66 -5.53 9.67
CA ILE A 384 17.11 -6.86 9.37
C ILE A 384 18.20 -7.90 9.19
N ALA A 385 19.26 -7.57 8.41
CA ALA A 385 20.37 -8.48 8.14
C ALA A 385 21.18 -8.82 9.40
N GLU A 386 21.35 -7.86 10.32
CA GLU A 386 22.07 -8.03 11.56
C GLU A 386 21.21 -8.53 12.72
N GLY A 387 19.88 -8.58 12.54
CA GLY A 387 18.93 -8.93 13.59
C GLY A 387 18.87 -7.91 14.73
N LYS A 388 19.09 -6.63 14.40
CA LYS A 388 19.11 -5.50 15.35
C LYS A 388 18.10 -4.44 14.90
N LEU A 389 17.58 -3.74 15.89
CA LEU A 389 16.88 -2.46 15.75
C LEU A 389 17.68 -1.39 16.46
#